data_c2bf6607251d72618576b8262d9a194e
#
_entry.id   c2bf6607251d72618576b8262d9a194e
#
_cell.length_a   1.000
_cell.length_b   1.000
_cell.length_c   1.000
_cell.angle_alpha   90.00
_cell.angle_beta   90.00
_cell.angle_gamma   90.00
#
_symmetry.space_group_name_H-M   'P 1'
#
loop_
_entity.id
_entity.type
_entity.pdbx_description
1 polymer ?
#
loop_
_entity_poly.entity_id
_entity_poly.type
_entity_poly.pdbx_seq_one_letter_code
_entity_poly.pdbx_strand_id
1 'polypeptide(L)'
;MTDVAVSAEALSESLSTLRETEPLIQHLTNRVTINDVANSTLHWGALPVMADGPADGPEMAQGASAVLLNTGQVNDSLSEAIYETGVAANERGIPVVLDPVGMGSTPTRNDLVERLLADIDFAAIKGNYGEITALAGAEAEVRGVESVGEYDEIADTAQAVAESADTVVVASGETDIVATADAVYRVDSGHEMMGEVVGTGCMLGGTVASFCGGVEETLPAALHATLAFGLVGERAAEMGYNGPASYRTNFLDSVWNLTPAEAEEIDSALADRVERDT
;
A
#
# COMPACT_ATOMS: atom_id res chain seq x y z
N MET A 1 -0.34 -9.43 22.35
CA MET A 1 -0.74 -9.30 20.93
C MET A 1 -0.69 -10.67 20.28
N THR A 2 -1.71 -11.04 19.55
CA THR A 2 -1.76 -12.30 18.78
C THR A 2 -0.81 -12.14 17.58
N ASP A 3 0.04 -13.13 17.35
CA ASP A 3 0.88 -13.19 16.18
C ASP A 3 -0.01 -13.25 14.92
N VAL A 4 0.30 -12.46 13.89
CA VAL A 4 -0.51 -12.47 12.66
C VAL A 4 -0.26 -13.79 11.94
N ALA A 5 -1.34 -14.50 11.61
CA ALA A 5 -1.23 -15.72 10.85
C ALA A 5 -0.80 -15.42 9.41
N VAL A 6 0.38 -15.87 9.03
CA VAL A 6 0.87 -15.82 7.64
C VAL A 6 0.92 -17.25 7.13
N SER A 7 -0.14 -17.65 6.44
CA SER A 7 -0.28 -19.00 5.86
C SER A 7 -1.07 -18.93 4.55
N ALA A 8 -0.98 -19.97 3.76
CA ALA A 8 -1.77 -20.12 2.54
C ALA A 8 -3.29 -20.01 2.82
N GLU A 9 -3.75 -20.60 3.93
CA GLU A 9 -5.15 -20.54 4.38
C GLU A 9 -5.55 -19.09 4.73
N ALA A 10 -4.75 -18.36 5.52
CA ALA A 10 -5.05 -16.99 5.91
C ALA A 10 -5.05 -16.02 4.69
N LEU A 11 -4.11 -16.22 3.74
CA LEU A 11 -4.10 -15.46 2.50
C LEU A 11 -5.34 -15.79 1.64
N SER A 12 -5.70 -17.05 1.50
CA SER A 12 -6.92 -17.52 0.80
C SER A 12 -8.18 -16.89 1.40
N GLU A 13 -8.29 -16.85 2.73
CA GLU A 13 -9.41 -16.22 3.42
C GLU A 13 -9.51 -14.71 3.12
N SER A 14 -8.39 -14.00 3.13
CA SER A 14 -8.37 -12.57 2.75
C SER A 14 -8.81 -12.35 1.30
N LEU A 15 -8.33 -13.18 0.37
CA LEU A 15 -8.72 -13.11 -1.04
C LEU A 15 -10.19 -13.48 -1.26
N SER A 16 -10.73 -14.45 -0.49
CA SER A 16 -12.16 -14.79 -0.48
C SER A 16 -12.99 -13.59 -0.03
N THR A 17 -12.59 -12.98 1.08
CA THR A 17 -13.29 -11.82 1.65
C THR A 17 -13.37 -10.67 0.64
N LEU A 18 -12.26 -10.33 -0.05
CA LEU A 18 -12.29 -9.30 -1.08
C LEU A 18 -13.29 -9.62 -2.20
N ARG A 19 -13.28 -10.86 -2.70
CA ARG A 19 -14.13 -11.27 -3.82
C ARG A 19 -15.61 -11.41 -3.44
N GLU A 20 -15.89 -11.74 -2.20
CA GLU A 20 -17.26 -11.89 -1.69
C GLU A 20 -17.90 -10.55 -1.32
N THR A 21 -17.10 -9.64 -0.77
CA THR A 21 -17.59 -8.34 -0.30
C THR A 21 -17.53 -7.25 -1.37
N GLU A 22 -16.70 -7.43 -2.40
CA GLU A 22 -16.47 -6.47 -3.49
C GLU A 22 -16.30 -5.03 -2.96
N PRO A 23 -15.32 -4.76 -2.06
CA PRO A 23 -15.22 -3.47 -1.40
C PRO A 23 -15.02 -2.35 -2.40
N LEU A 24 -15.74 -1.23 -2.23
CA LEU A 24 -15.57 -0.04 -3.06
C LEU A 24 -14.34 0.74 -2.60
N ILE A 25 -13.32 0.82 -3.44
CA ILE A 25 -12.07 1.52 -3.15
C ILE A 25 -12.00 2.81 -3.95
N GLN A 26 -11.97 3.92 -3.25
CA GLN A 26 -11.74 5.22 -3.88
C GLN A 26 -10.25 5.51 -3.99
N HIS A 27 -9.83 5.93 -5.18
CA HIS A 27 -8.44 6.28 -5.46
C HIS A 27 -8.34 7.75 -5.88
N LEU A 28 -7.59 8.54 -5.11
CA LEU A 28 -7.03 9.79 -5.57
C LEU A 28 -5.56 9.52 -5.91
N THR A 29 -5.28 9.30 -7.18
CA THR A 29 -3.95 8.84 -7.64
C THR A 29 -3.46 9.64 -8.84
N ASN A 30 -2.21 9.40 -9.24
CA ASN A 30 -1.58 10.13 -10.33
C ASN A 30 -2.01 9.59 -11.72
N ARG A 31 -2.00 10.49 -12.72
CA ARG A 31 -2.46 10.17 -14.09
C ARG A 31 -1.58 9.19 -14.84
N VAL A 32 -0.34 8.97 -14.39
CA VAL A 32 0.58 8.03 -15.06
C VAL A 32 0.15 6.59 -14.80
N THR A 33 -0.38 6.32 -13.60
CA THR A 33 -0.66 4.95 -13.14
C THR A 33 -2.14 4.65 -12.92
N ILE A 34 -3.01 5.64 -13.06
CA ILE A 34 -4.45 5.54 -12.73
C ILE A 34 -5.14 4.33 -13.36
N ASN A 35 -4.82 4.01 -14.61
CA ASN A 35 -5.42 2.86 -15.30
C ASN A 35 -4.95 1.52 -14.70
N ASP A 36 -3.67 1.41 -14.37
CA ASP A 36 -3.09 0.19 -13.80
C ASP A 36 -3.57 -0.04 -12.37
N VAL A 37 -3.67 1.03 -11.58
CA VAL A 37 -4.24 0.98 -10.24
C VAL A 37 -5.69 0.53 -10.29
N ALA A 38 -6.51 1.10 -11.19
CA ALA A 38 -7.91 0.71 -11.34
C ALA A 38 -8.04 -0.77 -11.75
N ASN A 39 -7.27 -1.22 -12.73
CA ASN A 39 -7.34 -2.62 -13.18
C ASN A 39 -6.82 -3.59 -12.12
N SER A 40 -5.72 -3.30 -11.43
CA SER A 40 -5.24 -4.17 -10.36
C SER A 40 -6.25 -4.29 -9.22
N THR A 41 -6.87 -3.18 -8.79
CA THR A 41 -7.96 -3.19 -7.80
C THR A 41 -9.12 -4.09 -8.24
N LEU A 42 -9.58 -3.93 -9.49
CA LEU A 42 -10.66 -4.76 -10.05
C LEU A 42 -10.27 -6.25 -10.12
N HIS A 43 -9.02 -6.54 -10.47
CA HIS A 43 -8.54 -7.92 -10.57
C HIS A 43 -8.38 -8.61 -9.21
N TRP A 44 -8.13 -7.86 -8.14
CA TRP A 44 -8.19 -8.39 -6.77
C TRP A 44 -9.61 -8.78 -6.34
N GLY A 45 -10.64 -8.27 -7.01
CA GLY A 45 -12.05 -8.48 -6.66
C GLY A 45 -12.71 -7.30 -5.96
N ALA A 46 -12.01 -6.17 -5.86
CA ALA A 46 -12.56 -4.92 -5.33
C ALA A 46 -13.13 -4.03 -6.45
N LEU A 47 -13.90 -3.03 -6.12
CA LEU A 47 -14.52 -2.09 -7.07
C LEU A 47 -13.76 -0.74 -7.06
N PRO A 48 -13.00 -0.38 -8.09
CA PRO A 48 -12.29 0.89 -8.13
C PRO A 48 -13.21 2.06 -8.49
N VAL A 49 -13.05 3.20 -7.82
CA VAL A 49 -13.62 4.49 -8.23
C VAL A 49 -12.56 5.58 -8.19
N MET A 50 -12.48 6.40 -9.25
CA MET A 50 -11.47 7.43 -9.44
C MET A 50 -12.10 8.82 -9.31
N ALA A 51 -12.68 9.13 -8.14
CA ALA A 51 -13.31 10.42 -7.84
C ALA A 51 -12.25 11.34 -7.20
N ASP A 52 -11.64 12.23 -7.99
CA ASP A 52 -10.54 13.10 -7.60
C ASP A 52 -10.87 14.60 -7.67
N GLY A 53 -12.16 14.95 -7.84
CA GLY A 53 -12.62 16.33 -7.82
C GLY A 53 -12.79 16.87 -6.40
N PRO A 54 -12.56 18.18 -6.16
CA PRO A 54 -12.62 18.76 -4.81
C PRO A 54 -14.01 18.63 -4.11
N ALA A 55 -15.09 18.55 -4.87
CA ALA A 55 -16.43 18.30 -4.33
C ALA A 55 -16.82 16.82 -4.39
N ASP A 56 -16.50 16.15 -5.50
CA ASP A 56 -16.87 14.75 -5.76
C ASP A 56 -16.08 13.77 -4.87
N GLY A 57 -14.80 14.05 -4.62
CA GLY A 57 -13.93 13.21 -3.79
C GLY A 57 -14.49 12.99 -2.37
N PRO A 58 -14.74 14.05 -1.58
CA PRO A 58 -15.30 13.92 -0.23
C PRO A 58 -16.71 13.29 -0.20
N GLU A 59 -17.56 13.54 -1.22
CA GLU A 59 -18.87 12.92 -1.33
C GLU A 59 -18.77 11.41 -1.58
N MET A 60 -17.87 10.99 -2.46
CA MET A 60 -17.64 9.58 -2.79
C MET A 60 -17.02 8.82 -1.61
N ALA A 61 -16.12 9.45 -0.88
CA ALA A 61 -15.45 8.83 0.29
C ALA A 61 -16.46 8.29 1.31
N GLN A 62 -17.59 8.97 1.50
CA GLN A 62 -18.60 8.59 2.48
C GLN A 62 -19.25 7.22 2.22
N GLY A 63 -19.13 6.70 1.01
CA GLY A 63 -19.66 5.39 0.60
C GLY A 63 -18.56 4.37 0.27
N ALA A 64 -17.29 4.75 0.36
CA ALA A 64 -16.17 3.85 0.10
C ALA A 64 -15.94 2.87 1.27
N SER A 65 -15.34 1.72 0.96
CA SER A 65 -14.85 0.77 1.96
C SER A 65 -13.43 1.10 2.41
N ALA A 66 -12.63 1.74 1.54
CA ALA A 66 -11.34 2.33 1.84
C ALA A 66 -11.00 3.42 0.82
N VAL A 67 -10.07 4.30 1.19
CA VAL A 67 -9.58 5.39 0.35
C VAL A 67 -8.07 5.31 0.18
N LEU A 68 -7.57 5.41 -1.05
CA LEU A 68 -6.15 5.62 -1.35
C LEU A 68 -5.88 7.09 -1.66
N LEU A 69 -4.97 7.71 -0.93
CA LEU A 69 -4.43 9.04 -1.19
C LEU A 69 -2.98 8.92 -1.68
N ASN A 70 -2.76 9.14 -3.00
CA ASN A 70 -1.44 9.04 -3.63
C ASN A 70 -0.99 10.43 -4.08
N THR A 71 0.17 10.89 -3.59
CA THR A 71 0.72 12.22 -3.84
C THR A 71 1.63 12.31 -5.06
N GLY A 72 1.59 11.33 -5.96
CA GLY A 72 2.44 11.27 -7.16
C GLY A 72 2.27 12.44 -8.13
N GLN A 73 1.18 13.18 -8.00
CA GLN A 73 0.92 14.40 -8.76
C GLN A 73 0.41 15.49 -7.82
N VAL A 74 1.09 16.65 -7.79
CA VAL A 74 0.75 17.78 -6.93
C VAL A 74 0.31 18.97 -7.78
N ASN A 75 -0.90 19.47 -7.49
CA ASN A 75 -1.42 20.76 -7.93
C ASN A 75 -2.52 21.17 -6.95
N ASP A 76 -2.82 22.46 -6.87
CA ASP A 76 -3.69 23.03 -5.84
C ASP A 76 -5.05 22.31 -5.75
N SER A 77 -5.71 22.04 -6.88
CA SER A 77 -7.02 21.39 -6.91
C SER A 77 -6.98 19.95 -6.42
N LEU A 78 -5.98 19.17 -6.84
CA LEU A 78 -5.84 17.77 -6.43
C LEU A 78 -5.37 17.68 -4.97
N SER A 79 -4.47 18.55 -4.54
CA SER A 79 -4.00 18.59 -3.14
C SER A 79 -5.13 18.86 -2.17
N GLU A 80 -6.05 19.78 -2.53
CA GLU A 80 -7.22 20.07 -1.73
C GLU A 80 -8.23 18.90 -1.76
N ALA A 81 -8.46 18.29 -2.95
CA ALA A 81 -9.30 17.11 -3.05
C ALA A 81 -8.77 15.94 -2.20
N ILE A 82 -7.46 15.69 -2.21
CA ILE A 82 -6.81 14.66 -1.39
C ILE A 82 -7.07 14.94 0.09
N TYR A 83 -6.83 16.17 0.54
CA TYR A 83 -7.01 16.56 1.94
C TYR A 83 -8.49 16.41 2.39
N GLU A 84 -9.41 17.04 1.68
CA GLU A 84 -10.84 17.01 2.03
C GLU A 84 -11.43 15.59 1.97
N THR A 85 -10.96 14.76 1.03
CA THR A 85 -11.38 13.36 0.93
C THR A 85 -10.90 12.54 2.12
N GLY A 86 -9.66 12.72 2.55
CA GLY A 86 -9.12 12.03 3.72
C GLY A 86 -9.87 12.40 5.00
N VAL A 87 -10.13 13.69 5.21
CA VAL A 87 -10.92 14.17 6.35
C VAL A 87 -12.34 13.58 6.33
N ALA A 88 -13.02 13.62 5.18
CA ALA A 88 -14.37 13.06 5.05
C ALA A 88 -14.43 11.54 5.29
N ALA A 89 -13.38 10.81 4.90
CA ALA A 89 -13.25 9.37 5.18
C ALA A 89 -13.10 9.11 6.68
N ASN A 90 -12.20 9.85 7.36
CA ASN A 90 -12.00 9.73 8.80
C ASN A 90 -13.26 10.05 9.61
N GLU A 91 -14.05 11.06 9.23
CA GLU A 91 -15.34 11.39 9.87
C GLU A 91 -16.34 10.21 9.86
N ARG A 92 -16.15 9.26 8.95
CA ARG A 92 -16.98 8.05 8.80
C ARG A 92 -16.30 6.77 9.32
N GLY A 93 -15.07 6.87 9.83
CA GLY A 93 -14.27 5.71 10.25
C GLY A 93 -13.86 4.81 9.08
N ILE A 94 -13.76 5.36 7.88
CA ILE A 94 -13.35 4.64 6.67
C ILE A 94 -11.81 4.62 6.63
N PRO A 95 -11.16 3.46 6.47
CA PRO A 95 -9.73 3.36 6.42
C PRO A 95 -9.13 4.16 5.25
N VAL A 96 -8.11 4.96 5.56
CA VAL A 96 -7.37 5.76 4.58
C VAL A 96 -5.96 5.21 4.46
N VAL A 97 -5.51 4.95 3.25
CA VAL A 97 -4.14 4.54 2.93
C VAL A 97 -3.42 5.69 2.25
N LEU A 98 -2.24 6.05 2.76
CA LEU A 98 -1.35 7.06 2.15
C LEU A 98 -0.27 6.37 1.31
N ASP A 99 -0.09 6.84 0.08
CA ASP A 99 1.08 6.54 -0.77
C ASP A 99 1.80 7.87 -1.05
N PRO A 100 2.79 8.26 -0.20
CA PRO A 100 3.42 9.57 -0.22
C PRO A 100 4.45 9.71 -1.34
N VAL A 101 4.05 9.41 -2.57
CA VAL A 101 4.92 9.38 -3.75
C VAL A 101 5.70 10.69 -3.91
N GLY A 102 7.02 10.55 -3.86
CA GLY A 102 7.95 11.66 -4.00
C GLY A 102 8.15 12.49 -2.74
N MET A 103 7.76 12.01 -1.58
CA MET A 103 8.17 12.59 -0.28
C MET A 103 9.71 12.70 -0.24
N GLY A 104 10.22 13.81 0.26
CA GLY A 104 11.64 14.13 0.27
C GLY A 104 12.18 14.77 -1.02
N SER A 105 11.42 14.78 -2.12
CA SER A 105 11.92 15.28 -3.41
C SER A 105 11.76 16.79 -3.60
N THR A 106 10.73 17.40 -3.03
CA THR A 106 10.49 18.86 -3.12
C THR A 106 9.76 19.39 -1.89
N PRO A 107 9.99 20.65 -1.48
CA PRO A 107 9.25 21.25 -0.37
C PRO A 107 7.73 21.15 -0.53
N THR A 108 7.20 21.43 -1.73
CA THR A 108 5.76 21.37 -2.00
C THR A 108 5.14 20.00 -1.71
N ARG A 109 5.88 18.91 -1.98
CA ARG A 109 5.41 17.55 -1.68
C ARG A 109 5.49 17.26 -0.20
N ASN A 110 6.56 17.69 0.44
CA ASN A 110 6.74 17.55 1.87
C ASN A 110 5.62 18.31 2.63
N ASP A 111 5.39 19.59 2.29
CA ASP A 111 4.33 20.41 2.88
C ASP A 111 2.94 19.75 2.76
N LEU A 112 2.65 19.13 1.60
CA LEU A 112 1.38 18.39 1.42
C LEU A 112 1.29 17.19 2.35
N VAL A 113 2.32 16.34 2.34
CA VAL A 113 2.32 15.10 3.15
C VAL A 113 2.30 15.42 4.65
N GLU A 114 3.07 16.43 5.10
CA GLU A 114 3.05 16.91 6.48
C GLU A 114 1.65 17.42 6.90
N ARG A 115 0.98 18.18 6.02
CA ARG A 115 -0.41 18.60 6.26
C ARG A 115 -1.36 17.40 6.39
N LEU A 116 -1.21 16.38 5.53
CA LEU A 116 -2.05 15.19 5.57
C LEU A 116 -1.84 14.41 6.88
N LEU A 117 -0.59 14.21 7.29
CA LEU A 117 -0.23 13.52 8.54
C LEU A 117 -0.68 14.26 9.79
N ALA A 118 -0.81 15.58 9.73
CA ALA A 118 -1.25 16.39 10.87
C ALA A 118 -2.76 16.26 11.17
N ASP A 119 -3.58 16.00 10.14
CA ASP A 119 -5.03 16.16 10.23
C ASP A 119 -5.82 14.89 9.86
N ILE A 120 -5.15 13.84 9.33
CA ILE A 120 -5.77 12.60 8.87
C ILE A 120 -5.16 11.40 9.59
N ASP A 121 -6.00 10.56 10.16
CA ASP A 121 -5.61 9.27 10.71
C ASP A 121 -5.51 8.24 9.56
N PHE A 122 -4.33 7.67 9.37
CA PHE A 122 -4.08 6.69 8.32
C PHE A 122 -4.13 5.27 8.89
N ALA A 123 -4.89 4.39 8.25
CA ALA A 123 -4.87 2.97 8.53
C ALA A 123 -3.51 2.37 8.11
N ALA A 124 -3.00 2.76 6.93
CA ALA A 124 -1.68 2.36 6.50
C ALA A 124 -0.96 3.48 5.71
N ILE A 125 0.36 3.51 5.79
CA ILE A 125 1.25 4.33 4.96
C ILE A 125 2.13 3.38 4.16
N LYS A 126 2.06 3.46 2.82
CA LYS A 126 2.90 2.67 1.92
C LYS A 126 3.82 3.59 1.12
N GLY A 127 5.12 3.42 1.24
CA GLY A 127 6.12 4.14 0.45
C GLY A 127 7.30 3.23 0.08
N ASN A 128 8.17 3.68 -0.85
CA ASN A 128 9.46 3.02 -1.01
C ASN A 128 10.40 3.42 0.15
N TYR A 129 11.57 2.76 0.24
CA TYR A 129 12.54 3.02 1.31
C TYR A 129 12.91 4.51 1.43
N GLY A 130 13.12 5.20 0.29
CA GLY A 130 13.45 6.62 0.27
C GLY A 130 12.32 7.51 0.80
N GLU A 131 11.07 7.19 0.46
CA GLU A 131 9.88 7.91 0.91
C GLU A 131 9.66 7.72 2.42
N ILE A 132 9.78 6.47 2.92
CA ILE A 132 9.65 6.17 4.35
C ILE A 132 10.80 6.81 5.16
N THR A 133 12.03 6.78 4.65
CA THR A 133 13.16 7.47 5.28
C THR A 133 12.96 8.99 5.31
N ALA A 134 12.41 9.57 4.25
CA ALA A 134 12.09 11.00 4.21
C ALA A 134 10.99 11.38 5.20
N LEU A 135 9.98 10.53 5.39
CA LEU A 135 8.94 10.70 6.43
C LEU A 135 9.57 10.73 7.82
N ALA A 136 10.42 9.74 8.15
CA ALA A 136 11.12 9.69 9.43
C ALA A 136 12.00 10.93 9.65
N GLY A 137 12.67 11.43 8.61
CA GLY A 137 13.47 12.64 8.65
C GLY A 137 12.68 13.90 8.93
N ALA A 138 11.52 14.08 8.30
CA ALA A 138 10.61 15.19 8.54
C ALA A 138 10.09 15.18 9.98
N GLU A 139 9.70 14.02 10.50
CA GLU A 139 9.26 13.86 11.88
C GLU A 139 10.39 14.09 12.90
N ALA A 140 11.63 13.63 12.57
CA ALA A 140 12.80 13.87 13.42
C ALA A 140 13.14 15.36 13.50
N GLU A 141 13.03 16.13 12.43
CA GLU A 141 13.20 17.59 12.44
C GLU A 141 12.16 18.27 13.31
N VAL A 142 10.90 17.87 13.23
CA VAL A 142 9.81 18.41 14.07
C VAL A 142 10.02 18.07 15.55
N ARG A 143 10.56 16.90 15.87
CA ARG A 143 10.83 16.45 17.25
C ARG A 143 12.21 16.83 17.76
N GLY A 144 13.10 17.37 16.92
CA GLY A 144 14.48 17.73 17.30
C GLY A 144 15.39 16.54 17.52
N VAL A 145 15.12 15.40 16.87
CA VAL A 145 15.94 14.18 16.88
C VAL A 145 16.80 14.13 15.62
N GLU A 146 18.06 13.67 15.72
CA GLU A 146 18.94 13.53 14.57
C GLU A 146 18.38 12.48 13.58
N SER A 147 18.48 12.77 12.27
CA SER A 147 17.94 11.94 11.19
C SER A 147 18.49 10.51 11.22
N VAL A 148 17.61 9.55 11.09
CA VAL A 148 17.90 8.13 11.04
C VAL A 148 18.52 7.75 9.69
N GLY A 149 19.47 6.89 9.77
CA GLY A 149 20.47 6.46 8.87
C GLY A 149 20.14 5.83 7.52
N GLU A 150 21.08 5.03 7.05
CA GLU A 150 21.13 4.40 5.72
C GLU A 150 20.03 3.32 5.55
N TYR A 151 19.80 2.85 4.31
CA TYR A 151 18.79 1.80 3.99
C TYR A 151 18.94 0.49 4.77
N ASP A 152 20.10 0.24 5.38
CA ASP A 152 20.35 -0.93 6.23
C ASP A 152 19.47 -0.95 7.52
N GLU A 153 18.92 0.22 7.90
CA GLU A 153 18.06 0.41 9.09
C GLU A 153 16.58 0.67 8.73
N ILE A 154 16.14 0.25 7.52
CA ILE A 154 14.78 0.55 7.06
C ILE A 154 13.68 -0.06 7.94
N ALA A 155 13.94 -1.20 8.57
CA ALA A 155 13.02 -1.83 9.50
C ALA A 155 12.76 -0.96 10.72
N ASP A 156 13.83 -0.46 11.34
CA ASP A 156 13.74 0.46 12.51
C ASP A 156 13.10 1.78 12.10
N THR A 157 13.42 2.28 10.91
CA THR A 157 12.83 3.49 10.34
C THR A 157 11.33 3.35 10.12
N ALA A 158 10.90 2.24 9.51
CA ALA A 158 9.49 1.94 9.28
C ALA A 158 8.71 1.79 10.60
N GLN A 159 9.32 1.15 11.60
CA GLN A 159 8.74 1.04 12.94
C GLN A 159 8.60 2.40 13.62
N ALA A 160 9.61 3.26 13.53
CA ALA A 160 9.56 4.61 14.12
C ALA A 160 8.45 5.47 13.47
N VAL A 161 8.28 5.40 12.15
CA VAL A 161 7.17 6.07 11.44
C VAL A 161 5.83 5.48 11.90
N ALA A 162 5.72 4.15 12.00
CA ALA A 162 4.50 3.49 12.44
C ALA A 162 4.10 3.89 13.88
N GLU A 163 5.08 3.98 14.79
CA GLU A 163 4.87 4.45 16.16
C GLU A 163 4.44 5.91 16.19
N SER A 164 5.10 6.76 15.40
CA SER A 164 4.85 8.20 15.38
C SER A 164 3.48 8.55 14.82
N ALA A 165 3.05 7.87 13.76
CA ALA A 165 1.79 8.12 13.08
C ALA A 165 0.64 7.20 13.56
N ASP A 166 0.88 6.34 14.56
CA ASP A 166 -0.07 5.33 15.08
C ASP A 166 -0.74 4.53 13.94
N THR A 167 0.07 3.96 13.04
CA THR A 167 -0.39 3.33 11.80
C THR A 167 0.39 2.07 11.45
N VAL A 168 -0.02 1.37 10.39
CA VAL A 168 0.77 0.32 9.75
C VAL A 168 1.60 0.95 8.63
N VAL A 169 2.91 0.67 8.59
CA VAL A 169 3.81 1.13 7.53
C VAL A 169 4.21 -0.03 6.64
N VAL A 170 4.10 0.17 5.33
CA VAL A 170 4.63 -0.74 4.30
C VAL A 170 5.77 -0.02 3.57
N ALA A 171 7.01 -0.38 3.88
CA ALA A 171 8.19 0.12 3.16
C ALA A 171 8.57 -0.88 2.06
N SER A 172 8.35 -0.50 0.80
CA SER A 172 8.61 -1.39 -0.33
C SER A 172 10.03 -1.25 -0.87
N GLY A 173 10.67 -2.39 -1.14
CA GLY A 173 12.05 -2.47 -1.63
C GLY A 173 12.42 -3.85 -2.15
N GLU A 174 13.68 -4.24 -1.98
CA GLU A 174 14.16 -5.58 -2.29
C GLU A 174 13.53 -6.63 -1.36
N THR A 175 13.42 -6.32 -0.08
CA THR A 175 12.63 -7.03 0.92
C THR A 175 11.60 -6.04 1.48
N ASP A 176 10.32 -6.29 1.31
CA ASP A 176 9.31 -5.39 1.83
C ASP A 176 9.23 -5.48 3.36
N ILE A 177 9.05 -4.32 4.02
CA ILE A 177 8.88 -4.23 5.47
C ILE A 177 7.44 -3.83 5.78
N VAL A 178 6.78 -4.60 6.65
CA VAL A 178 5.49 -4.20 7.22
C VAL A 178 5.66 -4.01 8.72
N ALA A 179 5.45 -2.79 9.19
CA ALA A 179 5.72 -2.41 10.58
C ALA A 179 4.51 -1.78 11.28
N THR A 180 4.42 -2.04 12.56
CA THR A 180 3.60 -1.31 13.55
C THR A 180 4.51 -0.81 14.65
N ALA A 181 4.01 -0.02 15.60
CA ALA A 181 4.78 0.36 16.79
C ALA A 181 5.40 -0.83 17.55
N ASP A 182 4.75 -1.99 17.53
CA ASP A 182 5.09 -3.15 18.38
C ASP A 182 5.67 -4.34 17.61
N ALA A 183 5.67 -4.32 16.28
CA ALA A 183 6.11 -5.46 15.48
C ALA A 183 6.62 -5.03 14.09
N VAL A 184 7.63 -5.72 13.62
CA VAL A 184 8.19 -5.58 12.27
C VAL A 184 8.20 -6.94 11.59
N TYR A 185 7.75 -6.97 10.35
CA TYR A 185 7.73 -8.13 9.49
C TYR A 185 8.52 -7.85 8.22
N ARG A 186 9.39 -8.78 7.84
CA ARG A 186 10.11 -8.80 6.56
C ARG A 186 9.37 -9.71 5.61
N VAL A 187 9.02 -9.22 4.44
CA VAL A 187 8.31 -9.98 3.41
C VAL A 187 9.25 -10.17 2.22
N ASP A 188 9.72 -11.40 2.04
CA ASP A 188 10.63 -11.78 0.95
C ASP A 188 9.81 -12.40 -0.19
N SER A 189 9.35 -11.54 -1.08
CA SER A 189 8.58 -11.92 -2.27
C SER A 189 8.70 -10.88 -3.36
N GLY A 190 8.47 -11.28 -4.60
CA GLY A 190 8.54 -10.39 -5.74
C GLY A 190 9.63 -10.76 -6.74
N HIS A 191 9.80 -9.92 -7.74
CA HIS A 191 10.76 -10.11 -8.83
C HIS A 191 11.35 -8.78 -9.28
N GLU A 192 12.63 -8.74 -9.64
CA GLU A 192 13.36 -7.53 -10.05
C GLU A 192 12.66 -6.73 -11.16
N MET A 193 11.96 -7.42 -12.09
CA MET A 193 11.21 -6.78 -13.17
C MET A 193 10.06 -5.89 -12.69
N MET A 194 9.61 -6.03 -11.45
CA MET A 194 8.61 -5.12 -10.87
C MET A 194 9.17 -3.69 -10.79
N GLY A 195 10.46 -3.53 -10.56
CA GLY A 195 11.15 -2.24 -10.58
C GLY A 195 11.28 -1.60 -11.97
N GLU A 196 11.18 -2.39 -13.04
CA GLU A 196 11.26 -1.93 -14.43
C GLU A 196 9.89 -1.51 -15.01
N VAL A 197 8.81 -1.66 -14.24
CA VAL A 197 7.45 -1.26 -14.63
C VAL A 197 7.01 -0.04 -13.83
N VAL A 198 6.84 1.09 -14.52
CA VAL A 198 6.35 2.32 -13.88
C VAL A 198 4.95 2.10 -13.32
N GLY A 199 4.78 2.41 -12.05
CA GLY A 199 3.49 2.33 -11.36
C GLY A 199 3.28 1.11 -10.48
N THR A 200 4.23 0.16 -10.45
CA THR A 200 4.16 -1.00 -9.56
C THR A 200 3.98 -0.58 -8.09
N GLY A 201 4.74 0.42 -7.63
CA GLY A 201 4.55 0.96 -6.28
C GLY A 201 3.14 1.53 -6.04
N CYS A 202 2.58 2.26 -7.01
CA CYS A 202 1.21 2.79 -6.89
C CYS A 202 0.15 1.67 -6.93
N MET A 203 0.38 0.60 -7.70
CA MET A 203 -0.48 -0.59 -7.68
C MET A 203 -0.42 -1.29 -6.32
N LEU A 204 0.76 -1.39 -5.68
CA LEU A 204 0.87 -1.92 -4.32
C LEU A 204 0.07 -1.05 -3.33
N GLY A 205 0.15 0.28 -3.42
CA GLY A 205 -0.69 1.17 -2.60
C GLY A 205 -2.19 0.90 -2.79
N GLY A 206 -2.64 0.71 -4.05
CA GLY A 206 -4.01 0.32 -4.37
C GLY A 206 -4.39 -1.07 -3.85
N THR A 207 -3.44 -2.01 -3.86
CA THR A 207 -3.62 -3.35 -3.30
C THR A 207 -3.78 -3.29 -1.78
N VAL A 208 -2.92 -2.56 -1.07
CA VAL A 208 -3.05 -2.35 0.38
C VAL A 208 -4.42 -1.72 0.72
N ALA A 209 -4.84 -0.70 -0.02
CA ALA A 209 -6.16 -0.09 0.18
C ALA A 209 -7.30 -1.09 -0.06
N SER A 210 -7.18 -1.97 -1.08
CA SER A 210 -8.18 -3.00 -1.37
C SER A 210 -8.33 -3.99 -0.22
N PHE A 211 -7.20 -4.45 0.32
CA PHE A 211 -7.22 -5.37 1.47
C PHE A 211 -7.73 -4.67 2.74
N CYS A 212 -7.33 -3.43 3.02
CA CYS A 212 -7.87 -2.66 4.15
C CYS A 212 -9.38 -2.39 4.04
N GLY A 213 -9.92 -2.36 2.82
CA GLY A 213 -11.37 -2.23 2.60
C GLY A 213 -12.17 -3.52 2.79
N GLY A 214 -11.52 -4.69 2.71
CA GLY A 214 -12.16 -6.00 2.83
C GLY A 214 -11.81 -6.76 4.11
N VAL A 215 -10.62 -6.59 4.64
CA VAL A 215 -10.12 -7.30 5.85
C VAL A 215 -10.22 -6.37 7.06
N GLU A 216 -10.79 -6.86 8.15
CA GLU A 216 -11.14 -6.04 9.33
C GLU A 216 -9.90 -5.44 10.03
N GLU A 217 -8.82 -6.22 10.18
CA GLU A 217 -7.61 -5.77 10.87
C GLU A 217 -6.56 -5.28 9.87
N THR A 218 -6.04 -4.06 10.07
CA THR A 218 -5.11 -3.41 9.12
C THR A 218 -3.79 -4.15 8.97
N LEU A 219 -3.20 -4.67 10.05
CA LEU A 219 -1.90 -5.35 9.97
C LEU A 219 -1.98 -6.65 9.14
N PRO A 220 -2.93 -7.57 9.36
CA PRO A 220 -3.15 -8.70 8.44
C PRO A 220 -3.44 -8.25 7.00
N ALA A 221 -4.27 -7.23 6.81
CA ALA A 221 -4.57 -6.68 5.49
C ALA A 221 -3.31 -6.25 4.75
N ALA A 222 -2.45 -5.45 5.39
CA ALA A 222 -1.21 -4.95 4.81
C ALA A 222 -0.20 -6.07 4.52
N LEU A 223 -0.04 -7.04 5.45
CA LEU A 223 0.84 -8.19 5.25
C LEU A 223 0.39 -9.08 4.09
N HIS A 224 -0.90 -9.44 4.05
CA HIS A 224 -1.43 -10.27 2.97
C HIS A 224 -1.43 -9.53 1.62
N ALA A 225 -1.69 -8.22 1.60
CA ALA A 225 -1.59 -7.40 0.41
C ALA A 225 -0.16 -7.39 -0.16
N THR A 226 0.83 -7.15 0.69
CA THR A 226 2.25 -7.10 0.30
C THR A 226 2.72 -8.46 -0.21
N LEU A 227 2.45 -9.53 0.54
CA LEU A 227 2.80 -10.89 0.15
C LEU A 227 2.13 -11.31 -1.16
N ALA A 228 0.82 -11.11 -1.31
CA ALA A 228 0.09 -11.42 -2.54
C ALA A 228 0.65 -10.66 -3.74
N PHE A 229 0.99 -9.39 -3.55
CA PHE A 229 1.56 -8.54 -4.60
C PHE A 229 2.93 -9.03 -5.08
N GLY A 230 3.80 -9.45 -4.16
CA GLY A 230 5.08 -10.06 -4.51
C GLY A 230 4.91 -11.40 -5.24
N LEU A 231 4.02 -12.28 -4.74
CA LEU A 231 3.73 -13.57 -5.37
C LEU A 231 3.23 -13.44 -6.81
N VAL A 232 2.37 -12.47 -7.12
CA VAL A 232 1.93 -12.25 -8.51
C VAL A 232 3.06 -11.71 -9.37
N GLY A 233 4.02 -10.96 -8.79
CA GLY A 233 5.24 -10.54 -9.47
C GLY A 233 6.12 -11.71 -9.90
N GLU A 234 6.32 -12.70 -9.03
CA GLU A 234 7.04 -13.93 -9.32
C GLU A 234 6.33 -14.75 -10.41
N ARG A 235 5.02 -14.99 -10.25
CA ARG A 235 4.21 -15.70 -11.25
C ARG A 235 4.26 -15.04 -12.64
N ALA A 236 4.24 -13.71 -12.67
CA ALA A 236 4.37 -12.98 -13.94
C ALA A 236 5.70 -13.25 -14.64
N ALA A 237 6.78 -13.43 -13.89
CA ALA A 237 8.08 -13.80 -14.43
C ALA A 237 8.12 -15.25 -14.94
N GLU A 238 7.51 -16.18 -14.21
CA GLU A 238 7.41 -17.60 -14.61
C GLU A 238 6.63 -17.83 -15.91
N MET A 239 5.68 -16.95 -16.24
CA MET A 239 4.95 -17.00 -17.52
C MET A 239 5.84 -16.70 -18.75
N GLY A 240 7.07 -16.20 -18.50
CA GLY A 240 7.99 -15.76 -19.54
C GLY A 240 7.58 -14.41 -20.17
N TYR A 241 8.56 -13.56 -20.40
CA TYR A 241 8.34 -12.21 -20.95
C TYR A 241 9.48 -11.81 -21.90
N ASN A 242 9.19 -10.87 -22.83
CA ASN A 242 10.19 -10.32 -23.74
C ASN A 242 10.78 -8.98 -23.24
N GLY A 243 10.19 -8.39 -22.20
CA GLY A 243 10.59 -7.13 -21.61
C GLY A 243 9.50 -6.58 -20.70
N PRO A 244 9.68 -5.35 -20.13
CA PRO A 244 8.77 -4.80 -19.12
C PRO A 244 7.30 -4.73 -19.52
N ALA A 245 7.01 -4.48 -20.81
CA ALA A 245 5.62 -4.37 -21.29
C ALA A 245 4.86 -5.70 -21.23
N SER A 246 5.48 -6.80 -21.67
CA SER A 246 4.87 -8.12 -21.57
C SER A 246 4.85 -8.63 -20.14
N TYR A 247 5.87 -8.33 -19.34
CA TYR A 247 5.86 -8.60 -17.91
C TYR A 247 4.70 -7.89 -17.19
N ARG A 248 4.46 -6.59 -17.47
CA ARG A 248 3.33 -5.86 -16.91
C ARG A 248 1.98 -6.51 -17.26
N THR A 249 1.83 -7.00 -18.49
CA THR A 249 0.62 -7.74 -18.88
C THR A 249 0.47 -9.02 -18.06
N ASN A 250 1.54 -9.81 -17.99
CA ASN A 250 1.56 -11.03 -17.17
C ASN A 250 1.27 -10.74 -15.70
N PHE A 251 1.77 -9.61 -15.17
CA PHE A 251 1.52 -9.19 -13.79
C PHE A 251 0.03 -8.98 -13.53
N LEU A 252 -0.66 -8.20 -14.37
CA LEU A 252 -2.10 -7.99 -14.24
C LEU A 252 -2.91 -9.27 -14.41
N ASP A 253 -2.51 -10.15 -15.34
CA ASP A 253 -3.11 -11.48 -15.50
C ASP A 253 -2.87 -12.35 -14.26
N SER A 254 -1.69 -12.25 -13.62
CA SER A 254 -1.37 -12.99 -12.40
C SER A 254 -2.19 -12.49 -11.20
N VAL A 255 -2.48 -11.18 -11.11
CA VAL A 255 -3.40 -10.63 -10.09
C VAL A 255 -4.78 -11.28 -10.23
N TRP A 256 -5.33 -11.31 -11.44
CA TRP A 256 -6.62 -11.94 -11.70
C TRP A 256 -6.65 -13.43 -11.36
N ASN A 257 -5.56 -14.14 -11.68
CA ASN A 257 -5.45 -15.58 -11.51
C ASN A 257 -5.09 -16.04 -10.10
N LEU A 258 -4.61 -15.14 -9.20
CA LEU A 258 -4.39 -15.49 -7.80
C LEU A 258 -5.74 -15.53 -7.06
N THR A 259 -6.49 -16.61 -7.31
CA THR A 259 -7.76 -16.88 -6.64
C THR A 259 -7.53 -17.45 -5.24
N PRO A 260 -8.54 -17.48 -4.34
CA PRO A 260 -8.44 -18.15 -3.06
C PRO A 260 -7.95 -19.61 -3.18
N ALA A 261 -8.49 -20.37 -4.13
CA ALA A 261 -8.08 -21.76 -4.37
C ALA A 261 -6.61 -21.86 -4.81
N GLU A 262 -6.14 -20.94 -5.65
CA GLU A 262 -4.74 -20.88 -6.04
C GLU A 262 -3.81 -20.50 -4.89
N ALA A 263 -4.29 -19.67 -3.95
CA ALA A 263 -3.54 -19.33 -2.75
C ALA A 263 -3.38 -20.52 -1.80
N GLU A 264 -4.40 -21.35 -1.66
CA GLU A 264 -4.35 -22.58 -0.86
C GLU A 264 -3.35 -23.62 -1.40
N GLU A 265 -3.11 -23.60 -2.72
CA GLU A 265 -2.16 -24.51 -3.37
C GLU A 265 -0.69 -24.04 -3.24
N ILE A 266 -0.46 -22.80 -2.75
CA ILE A 266 0.89 -22.31 -2.49
C ILE A 266 1.50 -23.12 -1.34
N ASP A 267 2.69 -23.67 -1.55
CA ASP A 267 3.40 -24.54 -0.63
C ASP A 267 3.51 -23.92 0.79
N SER A 268 3.64 -24.79 1.80
CA SER A 268 3.88 -24.43 3.21
C SER A 268 5.08 -23.49 3.44
N ALA A 269 5.98 -23.37 2.44
CA ALA A 269 7.05 -22.38 2.40
C ALA A 269 6.56 -20.91 2.39
N LEU A 270 5.25 -20.65 2.28
CA LEU A 270 4.72 -19.29 2.34
C LEU A 270 5.03 -18.60 3.67
N ALA A 271 4.96 -19.35 4.78
CA ALA A 271 5.31 -18.84 6.09
C ALA A 271 6.81 -18.48 6.22
N ASP A 272 7.68 -19.14 5.44
CA ASP A 272 9.11 -18.88 5.44
C ASP A 272 9.47 -17.56 4.70
N ARG A 273 8.50 -17.00 3.97
CA ARG A 273 8.65 -15.71 3.25
C ARG A 273 8.35 -14.49 4.12
N VAL A 274 7.82 -14.69 5.30
CA VAL A 274 7.52 -13.61 6.23
C VAL A 274 8.19 -13.89 7.56
N GLU A 275 9.22 -13.11 7.86
CA GLU A 275 9.96 -13.19 9.11
C GLU A 275 9.53 -12.04 10.02
N ARG A 276 9.18 -12.35 11.27
CA ARG A 276 8.96 -11.34 12.29
C ARG A 276 10.26 -11.06 13.01
N ASP A 277 10.68 -9.80 13.03
CA ASP A 277 11.83 -9.36 13.82
C ASP A 277 11.51 -9.53 15.33
N THR A 278 12.44 -10.09 16.09
CA THR A 278 12.28 -10.43 17.53
C THR A 278 12.90 -9.39 18.45
#